data_b262ba3334891308fedc5c86ea901ed6
#
_entry.id   b262ba3334891308fedc5c86ea901ed6
#
_cell.length_a   1.000
_cell.length_b   1.000
_cell.length_c   1.000
_cell.angle_alpha   90.00
_cell.angle_beta   90.00
_cell.angle_gamma   90.00
#
_symmetry.space_group_name_H-M   'P 1'
#
loop_
_entity.id
_entity.type
_entity.pdbx_description
1 polymer ?
#
loop_
_entity_poly.entity_id
_entity_poly.type
_entity_poly.pdbx_seq_one_letter_code
_entity_poly.pdbx_strand_id
1 'polypeptide(L)'
;MTENIMQKRIIAMAACAMLASFNACAEGDNWMVRVRAVQVDWANKSDAISALAVPANGIHLENKTIPEVDISYFFTKNIAAELILTYPQKHKVSVTQSAVGAFEAGSLKELPPTLTLQYHFTPEAQFQPYVGAGFNFTSFSNVDLAPLNAITGGNNSIDKTSFGGALQVGFDMKVGENSYINFDVKKVFIKTDLANSTLGKLSTIKADPILIGIGYGFRL
;
A
#
# COMPACT_ATOMS: atom_id res chain seq x y z
N MET A 1 -17.50 -22.34 8.73
CA MET A 1 -18.08 -21.02 9.03
C MET A 1 -17.60 -20.47 10.37
N THR A 2 -17.36 -21.29 11.37
CA THR A 2 -16.89 -20.94 12.72
C THR A 2 -15.42 -20.52 12.81
N GLU A 3 -14.52 -21.08 12.01
CA GLU A 3 -13.07 -20.70 12.00
C GLU A 3 -12.82 -19.25 11.55
N ASN A 4 -13.60 -18.78 10.57
CA ASN A 4 -13.43 -17.43 10.01
C ASN A 4 -13.88 -16.33 11.01
N ILE A 5 -14.83 -16.65 11.90
CA ILE A 5 -15.29 -15.73 12.95
C ILE A 5 -14.29 -15.68 14.10
N MET A 6 -13.66 -16.80 14.42
CA MET A 6 -12.66 -16.90 15.49
C MET A 6 -11.36 -16.18 15.10
N GLN A 7 -10.90 -16.30 13.85
CA GLN A 7 -9.75 -15.56 13.35
C GLN A 7 -9.99 -14.04 13.34
N LYS A 8 -11.17 -13.58 12.94
CA LYS A 8 -11.54 -12.15 12.98
C LYS A 8 -11.58 -11.59 14.40
N ARG A 9 -12.03 -12.37 15.37
CA ARG A 9 -12.05 -11.98 16.79
C ARG A 9 -10.64 -11.93 17.40
N ILE A 10 -9.75 -12.86 17.03
CA ILE A 10 -8.35 -12.88 17.47
C ILE A 10 -7.60 -11.66 16.91
N ILE A 11 -7.82 -11.31 15.65
CA ILE A 11 -7.21 -10.12 15.01
C ILE A 11 -7.71 -8.83 15.68
N ALA A 12 -9.00 -8.73 15.98
CA ALA A 12 -9.58 -7.58 16.68
C ALA A 12 -9.05 -7.44 18.12
N MET A 13 -8.92 -8.57 18.85
CA MET A 13 -8.36 -8.59 20.21
C MET A 13 -6.87 -8.28 20.22
N ALA A 14 -6.09 -8.74 19.23
CA ALA A 14 -4.68 -8.43 19.08
C ALA A 14 -4.46 -6.94 18.76
N ALA A 15 -5.32 -6.34 17.94
CA ALA A 15 -5.29 -4.90 17.65
C ALA A 15 -5.61 -4.06 18.90
N CYS A 16 -6.61 -4.45 19.70
CA CYS A 16 -6.93 -3.80 20.99
C CYS A 16 -5.83 -3.99 22.04
N ALA A 17 -5.18 -5.15 22.09
CA ALA A 17 -4.08 -5.41 23.03
C ALA A 17 -2.81 -4.63 22.67
N MET A 18 -2.51 -4.43 21.38
CA MET A 18 -1.42 -3.57 20.95
C MET A 18 -1.65 -2.10 21.32
N LEU A 19 -2.88 -1.59 21.18
CA LEU A 19 -3.21 -0.22 21.59
C LEU A 19 -3.06 0.01 23.11
N ALA A 20 -3.31 -1.02 23.93
CA ALA A 20 -3.16 -0.94 25.38
C ALA A 20 -1.70 -0.96 25.86
N SER A 21 -0.78 -1.52 25.08
CA SER A 21 0.64 -1.66 25.44
C SER A 21 1.47 -0.39 25.16
N PHE A 22 0.98 0.54 24.34
CA PHE A 22 1.70 1.75 23.97
C PHE A 22 1.68 2.84 25.05
N ASN A 23 0.78 2.76 26.04
CA ASN A 23 0.74 3.74 27.14
C ASN A 23 1.94 3.69 28.09
N ALA A 24 2.85 2.73 27.95
CA ALA A 24 3.97 2.53 28.89
C ALA A 24 5.30 3.18 28.43
N CYS A 25 5.39 3.74 27.21
CA CYS A 25 6.64 4.24 26.62
C CYS A 25 6.63 5.70 26.16
N ALA A 26 5.54 6.45 26.39
CA ALA A 26 5.41 7.82 25.89
C ALA A 26 5.56 8.85 27.02
N GLU A 27 6.76 9.30 27.29
CA GLU A 27 7.01 10.57 27.97
C GLU A 27 6.88 11.70 26.93
N GLY A 28 5.65 12.21 26.71
CA GLY A 28 5.35 13.37 25.87
C GLY A 28 4.40 13.05 24.69
N ASP A 29 3.45 13.95 24.41
CA ASP A 29 2.41 13.89 23.36
C ASP A 29 2.94 13.87 21.90
N ASN A 30 4.14 13.31 21.67
CA ASN A 30 4.81 13.38 20.38
C ASN A 30 4.50 12.21 19.44
N TRP A 31 3.89 11.14 19.96
CA TRP A 31 3.55 9.96 19.17
C TRP A 31 2.07 9.94 18.80
N MET A 32 1.77 9.55 17.59
CA MET A 32 0.41 9.28 17.14
C MET A 32 0.38 7.95 16.39
N VAL A 33 -0.61 7.13 16.74
CA VAL A 33 -0.89 5.87 16.03
C VAL A 33 -2.24 6.02 15.34
N ARG A 34 -2.31 5.65 14.05
CA ARG A 34 -3.56 5.59 13.28
C ARG A 34 -3.80 4.19 12.78
N VAL A 35 -5.06 3.78 12.78
CA VAL A 35 -5.52 2.54 12.13
C VAL A 35 -6.53 2.96 11.07
N ARG A 36 -6.27 2.55 9.82
CA ARG A 36 -7.05 2.96 8.64
C ARG A 36 -7.61 1.75 7.89
N ALA A 37 -8.76 1.93 7.27
CA ALA A 37 -9.20 1.14 6.13
C ALA A 37 -8.83 1.92 4.87
N VAL A 38 -8.07 1.31 3.97
CA VAL A 38 -7.50 1.97 2.81
C VAL A 38 -7.94 1.26 1.54
N GLN A 39 -8.62 1.98 0.66
CA GLN A 39 -8.89 1.55 -0.70
C GLN A 39 -7.65 1.78 -1.56
N VAL A 40 -7.18 0.72 -2.21
CA VAL A 40 -6.05 0.73 -3.14
C VAL A 40 -6.59 0.72 -4.56
N ASP A 41 -6.32 1.79 -5.30
CA ASP A 41 -6.66 1.93 -6.72
C ASP A 41 -5.39 2.00 -7.57
N TRP A 42 -5.16 0.95 -8.34
CA TRP A 42 -3.95 0.81 -9.16
C TRP A 42 -4.03 1.66 -10.42
N ALA A 43 -2.93 2.30 -10.80
CA ALA A 43 -2.85 3.02 -12.07
C ALA A 43 -2.86 2.10 -13.28
N ASN A 44 -2.46 0.83 -13.11
CA ASN A 44 -2.46 -0.21 -14.14
C ASN A 44 -1.75 0.23 -15.44
N LYS A 45 -0.61 0.91 -15.32
CA LYS A 45 0.20 1.32 -16.46
C LYS A 45 1.27 0.29 -16.76
N SER A 46 1.41 -0.08 -18.03
CA SER A 46 2.45 -0.99 -18.49
C SER A 46 2.84 -0.70 -19.93
N ASP A 47 4.07 -1.02 -20.30
CA ASP A 47 4.49 -1.03 -21.69
C ASP A 47 3.79 -2.17 -22.44
N ALA A 48 3.64 -2.02 -23.76
CA ALA A 48 3.09 -3.08 -24.62
C ALA A 48 4.04 -4.28 -24.67
N ILE A 49 3.48 -5.50 -24.75
CA ILE A 49 4.24 -6.73 -24.98
C ILE A 49 3.94 -7.22 -26.41
N SER A 50 4.75 -6.76 -27.37
CA SER A 50 4.52 -7.06 -28.80
C SER A 50 4.52 -8.56 -29.09
N ALA A 51 5.38 -9.35 -28.42
CA ALA A 51 5.45 -10.81 -28.59
C ALA A 51 4.16 -11.55 -28.24
N LEU A 52 3.29 -10.94 -27.41
CA LEU A 52 2.01 -11.51 -26.99
C LEU A 52 0.80 -10.70 -27.50
N ALA A 53 1.02 -9.70 -28.34
CA ALA A 53 0.01 -8.73 -28.76
C ALA A 53 -0.76 -8.10 -27.57
N VAL A 54 -0.08 -7.89 -26.44
CA VAL A 54 -0.64 -7.17 -25.29
C VAL A 54 -0.44 -5.68 -25.50
N PRO A 55 -1.50 -4.86 -25.52
CA PRO A 55 -1.37 -3.43 -25.69
C PRO A 55 -0.74 -2.76 -24.46
N ALA A 56 -0.28 -1.52 -24.61
CA ALA A 56 0.09 -0.70 -23.46
C ALA A 56 -1.08 -0.61 -22.46
N ASN A 57 -0.74 -0.64 -21.16
CA ASN A 57 -1.72 -0.69 -20.07
C ASN A 57 -2.63 -1.94 -20.08
N GLY A 58 -2.18 -3.02 -20.71
CA GLY A 58 -2.93 -4.28 -20.76
C GLY A 58 -2.74 -5.19 -19.54
N ILE A 59 -1.87 -4.82 -18.58
CA ILE A 59 -1.61 -5.56 -17.33
C ILE A 59 -2.32 -4.86 -16.18
N HIS A 60 -3.16 -5.61 -15.46
CA HIS A 60 -4.02 -5.08 -14.40
C HIS A 60 -3.83 -5.83 -13.08
N LEU A 61 -3.79 -5.07 -11.98
CA LEU A 61 -3.90 -5.57 -10.61
C LEU A 61 -5.31 -5.30 -10.08
N GLU A 62 -5.80 -6.21 -9.23
CA GLU A 62 -7.12 -6.08 -8.62
C GLU A 62 -7.11 -5.02 -7.51
N ASN A 63 -8.04 -4.07 -7.58
CA ASN A 63 -8.28 -3.09 -6.52
C ASN A 63 -8.84 -3.78 -5.28
N LYS A 64 -8.46 -3.31 -4.09
CA LYS A 64 -8.94 -3.90 -2.83
C LYS A 64 -8.85 -2.91 -1.68
N THR A 65 -9.63 -3.18 -0.63
CA THR A 65 -9.52 -2.49 0.65
C THR A 65 -8.63 -3.28 1.60
N ILE A 66 -7.66 -2.62 2.22
CA ILE A 66 -6.69 -3.20 3.14
C ILE A 66 -6.67 -2.45 4.47
N PRO A 67 -6.32 -3.08 5.59
CA PRO A 67 -5.99 -2.37 6.82
C PRO A 67 -4.56 -1.82 6.74
N GLU A 68 -4.38 -0.65 7.33
CA GLU A 68 -3.11 0.06 7.44
C GLU A 68 -2.93 0.53 8.90
N VAL A 69 -1.72 0.50 9.40
CA VAL A 69 -1.32 1.06 10.68
C VAL A 69 -0.21 2.05 10.45
N ASP A 70 -0.39 3.26 10.97
CA ASP A 70 0.57 4.34 10.83
C ASP A 70 1.07 4.78 12.18
N ILE A 71 2.36 5.02 12.26
CA ILE A 71 3.04 5.51 13.47
C ILE A 71 3.71 6.81 13.09
N SER A 72 3.24 7.92 13.68
CA SER A 72 3.79 9.25 13.46
C SER A 72 4.52 9.73 14.70
N TYR A 73 5.69 10.33 14.49
CA TYR A 73 6.46 11.04 15.52
C TYR A 73 6.52 12.53 15.17
N PHE A 74 6.03 13.37 16.05
CA PHE A 74 6.02 14.82 15.91
C PHE A 74 7.30 15.42 16.47
N PHE A 75 8.18 15.90 15.61
CA PHE A 75 9.38 16.66 16.00
C PHE A 75 9.05 18.04 16.53
N THR A 76 7.98 18.61 16.00
CA THR A 76 7.36 19.88 16.42
C THR A 76 5.85 19.73 16.32
N LYS A 77 5.09 20.73 16.76
CA LYS A 77 3.63 20.72 16.56
C LYS A 77 3.21 20.60 15.08
N ASN A 78 4.06 21.08 14.15
CA ASN A 78 3.76 21.16 12.73
C ASN A 78 4.48 20.08 11.88
N ILE A 79 5.58 19.48 12.36
CA ILE A 79 6.41 18.59 11.56
C ILE A 79 6.41 17.21 12.19
N ALA A 80 6.01 16.19 11.41
CA ALA A 80 6.03 14.80 11.82
C ALA A 80 6.66 13.90 10.77
N ALA A 81 7.30 12.81 11.21
CA ALA A 81 7.58 11.66 10.36
C ALA A 81 6.51 10.60 10.59
N GLU A 82 6.02 9.99 9.51
CA GLU A 82 5.04 8.91 9.58
C GLU A 82 5.59 7.65 8.89
N LEU A 83 5.61 6.55 9.63
CA LEU A 83 5.87 5.22 9.11
C LEU A 83 4.53 4.51 8.87
N ILE A 84 4.29 4.15 7.62
CA ILE A 84 3.05 3.53 7.13
C ILE A 84 3.31 2.04 6.92
N LEU A 85 2.52 1.20 7.58
CA LEU A 85 2.69 -0.24 7.60
C LEU A 85 1.38 -0.96 7.26
N THR A 86 1.51 -2.07 6.54
CA THR A 86 0.45 -3.04 6.30
C THR A 86 1.01 -4.45 6.35
N TYR A 87 0.18 -5.48 6.27
CA TYR A 87 0.66 -6.85 6.09
C TYR A 87 0.82 -7.20 4.60
N PRO A 88 1.61 -8.23 4.23
CA PRO A 88 1.80 -8.62 2.83
C PRO A 88 0.48 -8.89 2.11
N GLN A 89 0.17 -8.10 1.09
CA GLN A 89 -1.07 -8.16 0.32
C GLN A 89 -0.92 -9.06 -0.90
N LYS A 90 -1.83 -10.04 -1.07
CA LYS A 90 -1.86 -10.87 -2.28
C LYS A 90 -2.72 -10.18 -3.34
N HIS A 91 -2.16 -10.01 -4.54
CA HIS A 91 -2.85 -9.47 -5.72
C HIS A 91 -2.85 -10.49 -6.85
N LYS A 92 -3.96 -10.55 -7.57
CA LYS A 92 -4.05 -11.22 -8.86
C LYS A 92 -3.61 -10.25 -9.94
N VAL A 93 -2.90 -10.78 -10.92
CA VAL A 93 -2.44 -10.05 -12.10
C VAL A 93 -3.17 -10.63 -13.31
N SER A 94 -3.85 -9.78 -14.06
CA SER A 94 -4.57 -10.15 -15.26
C SER A 94 -4.05 -9.40 -16.49
N VAL A 95 -4.12 -10.04 -17.63
CA VAL A 95 -3.92 -9.43 -18.95
C VAL A 95 -5.29 -9.29 -19.60
N THR A 96 -5.65 -8.05 -19.95
CA THR A 96 -7.00 -7.73 -20.45
C THR A 96 -7.20 -8.07 -21.92
N GLN A 97 -6.09 -8.09 -22.69
CA GLN A 97 -6.10 -8.40 -24.12
C GLN A 97 -4.75 -8.97 -24.54
N SER A 98 -4.76 -10.02 -25.36
CA SER A 98 -3.57 -10.61 -25.99
C SER A 98 -3.95 -11.39 -27.25
N ALA A 99 -2.95 -11.99 -27.91
CA ALA A 99 -3.16 -12.89 -29.06
C ALA A 99 -4.03 -14.12 -28.70
N VAL A 100 -4.08 -14.51 -27.41
CA VAL A 100 -4.89 -15.63 -26.91
C VAL A 100 -6.14 -15.16 -26.14
N GLY A 101 -6.47 -13.87 -26.20
CA GLY A 101 -7.56 -13.26 -25.44
C GLY A 101 -7.11 -12.73 -24.08
N ALA A 102 -8.08 -12.46 -23.19
CA ALA A 102 -7.82 -12.07 -21.81
C ALA A 102 -7.52 -13.30 -20.95
N PHE A 103 -6.57 -13.20 -20.00
CA PHE A 103 -6.23 -14.29 -19.10
C PHE A 103 -5.66 -13.80 -17.75
N GLU A 104 -5.69 -14.65 -16.72
CA GLU A 104 -4.99 -14.43 -15.46
C GLU A 104 -3.50 -14.76 -15.66
N ALA A 105 -2.62 -13.77 -15.53
CA ALA A 105 -1.17 -13.94 -15.71
C ALA A 105 -0.52 -14.59 -14.49
N GLY A 106 -1.14 -14.45 -13.31
CA GLY A 106 -0.63 -15.02 -12.08
C GLY A 106 -1.01 -14.23 -10.83
N SER A 107 -0.21 -14.39 -9.79
CA SER A 107 -0.38 -13.66 -8.54
C SER A 107 0.95 -13.35 -7.87
N LEU A 108 0.95 -12.34 -7.00
CA LEU A 108 2.10 -11.97 -6.20
C LEU A 108 1.64 -11.46 -4.83
N LYS A 109 2.56 -11.41 -3.88
CA LYS A 109 2.38 -10.66 -2.64
C LYS A 109 3.29 -9.45 -2.65
N GLU A 110 2.79 -8.32 -2.15
CA GLU A 110 3.56 -7.11 -1.95
C GLU A 110 3.47 -6.62 -0.51
N LEU A 111 4.54 -6.00 -0.06
CA LEU A 111 4.63 -5.30 1.22
C LEU A 111 5.29 -3.95 0.98
N PRO A 112 4.54 -2.83 1.00
CA PRO A 112 5.01 -1.49 0.64
C PRO A 112 5.20 -0.56 1.85
N PRO A 113 6.12 -0.80 2.82
CA PRO A 113 6.40 0.18 3.85
C PRO A 113 6.75 1.52 3.23
N THR A 114 6.17 2.58 3.81
CA THR A 114 6.35 3.95 3.32
C THR A 114 6.69 4.87 4.49
N LEU A 115 7.70 5.72 4.30
CA LEU A 115 8.10 6.73 5.26
C LEU A 115 7.86 8.10 4.66
N THR A 116 7.05 8.93 5.32
CA THR A 116 6.76 10.30 4.88
C THR A 116 7.17 11.32 5.95
N LEU A 117 7.56 12.50 5.50
CA LEU A 117 7.64 13.70 6.32
C LEU A 117 6.39 14.52 6.06
N GLN A 118 5.68 14.90 7.12
CA GLN A 118 4.41 15.63 7.06
C GLN A 118 4.56 17.03 7.62
N TYR A 119 3.81 17.97 7.04
CA TYR A 119 3.60 19.30 7.59
C TYR A 119 2.13 19.50 7.92
N HIS A 120 1.81 19.73 9.21
CA HIS A 120 0.48 20.00 9.74
C HIS A 120 0.25 21.52 9.84
N PHE A 121 -0.78 22.04 9.16
CA PHE A 121 -1.00 23.51 9.06
C PHE A 121 -1.60 24.11 10.33
N THR A 122 -2.53 23.40 10.99
CA THR A 122 -3.27 23.90 12.14
C THR A 122 -3.30 22.87 13.28
N PRO A 123 -2.13 22.55 13.90
CA PRO A 123 -1.98 21.42 14.81
C PRO A 123 -2.78 21.53 16.12
N GLU A 124 -3.23 22.73 16.49
CA GLU A 124 -4.02 22.97 17.72
C GLU A 124 -5.53 23.12 17.44
N ALA A 125 -5.93 23.19 16.15
CA ALA A 125 -7.33 23.32 15.77
C ALA A 125 -8.05 21.98 15.85
N GLN A 126 -9.38 22.01 15.80
CA GLN A 126 -10.19 20.81 15.67
C GLN A 126 -9.95 20.12 14.32
N PHE A 127 -9.79 20.88 13.24
CA PHE A 127 -9.47 20.41 11.90
C PHE A 127 -7.99 20.68 11.61
N GLN A 128 -7.23 19.61 11.37
CA GLN A 128 -5.78 19.62 11.25
C GLN A 128 -5.36 19.07 9.89
N PRO A 129 -5.41 19.84 8.80
CA PRO A 129 -4.96 19.41 7.49
C PRO A 129 -3.45 19.28 7.45
N TYR A 130 -2.97 18.33 6.63
CA TYR A 130 -1.55 18.10 6.43
C TYR A 130 -1.24 17.72 4.99
N VAL A 131 0.02 17.91 4.63
CA VAL A 131 0.62 17.40 3.39
C VAL A 131 1.89 16.63 3.76
N GLY A 132 2.24 15.65 2.94
CA GLY A 132 3.44 14.85 3.18
C GLY A 132 4.12 14.43 1.88
N ALA A 133 5.41 14.19 1.99
CA ALA A 133 6.21 13.59 0.93
C ALA A 133 7.23 12.64 1.54
N GLY A 134 7.59 11.60 0.79
CA GLY A 134 8.51 10.60 1.32
C GLY A 134 8.90 9.53 0.32
N PHE A 135 9.32 8.39 0.86
CA PHE A 135 9.83 7.27 0.11
C PHE A 135 9.04 6.00 0.42
N ASN A 136 8.84 5.21 -0.60
CA ASN A 136 8.26 3.88 -0.52
C ASN A 136 9.31 2.84 -0.89
N PHE A 137 9.37 1.75 -0.12
CA PHE A 137 10.12 0.56 -0.45
C PHE A 137 9.15 -0.61 -0.53
N THR A 138 8.92 -1.14 -1.74
CA THR A 138 8.03 -2.28 -1.93
C THR A 138 8.83 -3.56 -2.11
N SER A 139 8.50 -4.60 -1.33
CA SER A 139 9.03 -5.95 -1.49
C SER A 139 7.98 -6.85 -2.11
N PHE A 140 8.34 -7.52 -3.22
CA PHE A 140 7.50 -8.52 -3.88
C PHE A 140 7.93 -9.93 -3.46
N SER A 141 6.95 -10.77 -3.14
CA SER A 141 7.16 -12.13 -2.68
C SER A 141 6.07 -13.07 -3.21
N ASN A 142 6.28 -14.38 -3.08
CA ASN A 142 5.31 -15.40 -3.52
C ASN A 142 4.80 -15.13 -4.95
N VAL A 143 5.73 -14.76 -5.85
CA VAL A 143 5.43 -14.48 -7.25
C VAL A 143 5.15 -15.81 -7.95
N ASP A 144 3.93 -15.99 -8.43
CA ASP A 144 3.49 -17.14 -9.21
C ASP A 144 3.02 -16.64 -10.58
N LEU A 145 3.80 -16.93 -11.61
CA LEU A 145 3.52 -16.58 -13.00
C LEU A 145 3.35 -17.84 -13.87
N ALA A 146 3.00 -18.98 -13.27
CA ALA A 146 2.82 -20.23 -13.98
C ALA A 146 1.87 -20.14 -15.19
N PRO A 147 0.71 -19.43 -15.13
CA PRO A 147 -0.14 -19.25 -16.31
C PRO A 147 0.55 -18.49 -17.44
N LEU A 148 1.29 -17.42 -17.10
CA LEU A 148 2.05 -16.64 -18.08
C LEU A 148 3.20 -17.46 -18.67
N ASN A 149 3.89 -18.28 -17.85
CA ASN A 149 4.96 -19.17 -18.31
C ASN A 149 4.47 -20.17 -19.37
N ALA A 150 3.27 -20.73 -19.18
CA ALA A 150 2.66 -21.65 -20.13
C ALA A 150 2.38 -20.99 -21.50
N ILE A 151 2.06 -19.70 -21.51
CA ILE A 151 1.76 -18.95 -22.74
C ILE A 151 3.07 -18.51 -23.44
N THR A 152 4.07 -18.08 -22.68
CA THR A 152 5.32 -17.54 -23.23
C THR A 152 6.35 -18.61 -23.58
N GLY A 153 6.17 -19.83 -23.11
CA GLY A 153 7.12 -20.94 -23.32
C GLY A 153 8.45 -20.78 -22.58
N GLY A 154 8.51 -19.89 -21.57
CA GLY A 154 9.71 -19.62 -20.78
C GLY A 154 9.38 -19.16 -19.36
N ASN A 155 10.38 -19.10 -18.49
CA ASN A 155 10.20 -18.62 -17.13
C ASN A 155 10.10 -17.09 -17.10
N ASN A 156 9.00 -16.57 -16.55
CA ASN A 156 8.80 -15.16 -16.33
C ASN A 156 9.16 -14.79 -14.88
N SER A 157 9.67 -13.60 -14.69
CA SER A 157 10.06 -13.05 -13.39
C SER A 157 9.79 -11.55 -13.35
N ILE A 158 9.66 -11.03 -12.13
CA ILE A 158 9.63 -9.59 -11.87
C ILE A 158 10.76 -9.21 -10.91
N ASP A 159 11.11 -7.94 -10.84
CA ASP A 159 12.02 -7.45 -9.82
C ASP A 159 11.45 -7.76 -8.42
N LYS A 160 12.33 -8.13 -7.49
CA LYS A 160 11.92 -8.49 -6.11
C LYS A 160 11.60 -7.28 -5.26
N THR A 161 12.06 -6.10 -5.65
CA THR A 161 11.89 -4.86 -4.89
C THR A 161 11.66 -3.68 -5.81
N SER A 162 10.96 -2.67 -5.30
CA SER A 162 10.81 -1.36 -5.92
C SER A 162 11.10 -0.27 -4.91
N PHE A 163 11.80 0.77 -5.34
CA PHE A 163 11.99 1.98 -4.55
C PHE A 163 11.41 3.16 -5.32
N GLY A 164 10.57 3.96 -4.65
CA GLY A 164 9.89 5.09 -5.26
C GLY A 164 9.54 6.19 -4.27
N GLY A 165 8.94 7.24 -4.76
CA GLY A 165 8.44 8.35 -3.96
C GLY A 165 7.02 8.08 -3.43
N ALA A 166 6.60 8.88 -2.46
CA ALA A 166 5.23 8.98 -1.99
C ALA A 166 4.85 10.45 -1.77
N LEU A 167 3.61 10.79 -2.11
CA LEU A 167 2.99 12.09 -1.83
C LEU A 167 1.70 11.85 -1.07
N GLN A 168 1.38 12.72 -0.14
CA GLN A 168 0.26 12.54 0.78
C GLN A 168 -0.44 13.87 1.05
N VAL A 169 -1.75 13.83 1.16
CA VAL A 169 -2.59 14.92 1.65
C VAL A 169 -3.70 14.34 2.50
N GLY A 170 -3.96 14.93 3.64
CA GLY A 170 -5.00 14.44 4.54
C GLY A 170 -5.36 15.45 5.60
N PHE A 171 -6.20 15.02 6.51
CA PHE A 171 -6.54 15.78 7.71
C PHE A 171 -6.85 14.86 8.89
N ASP A 172 -6.56 15.35 10.08
CA ASP A 172 -7.03 14.80 11.34
C ASP A 172 -8.13 15.72 11.90
N MET A 173 -9.27 15.16 12.25
CA MET A 173 -10.35 15.84 12.94
C MET A 173 -10.37 15.41 14.41
N LYS A 174 -10.08 16.32 15.32
CA LYS A 174 -10.07 16.04 16.76
C LYS A 174 -11.48 15.79 17.26
N VAL A 175 -11.71 14.60 17.84
CA VAL A 175 -13.02 14.13 18.35
C VAL A 175 -12.99 13.84 19.85
N GLY A 176 -11.84 13.91 20.50
CA GLY A 176 -11.61 13.74 21.92
C GLY A 176 -10.29 14.41 22.33
N GLU A 177 -9.87 14.29 23.59
CA GLU A 177 -8.63 14.90 24.05
C GLU A 177 -7.43 14.46 23.21
N ASN A 178 -7.27 13.14 23.00
CA ASN A 178 -6.17 12.55 22.24
C ASN A 178 -6.66 11.71 21.05
N SER A 179 -7.91 11.89 20.63
CA SER A 179 -8.56 11.04 19.62
C SER A 179 -8.91 11.81 18.36
N TYR A 180 -8.70 11.18 17.22
CA TYR A 180 -8.85 11.81 15.90
C TYR A 180 -9.54 10.87 14.92
N ILE A 181 -10.41 11.42 14.08
CA ILE A 181 -10.83 10.78 12.83
C ILE A 181 -9.89 11.30 11.74
N ASN A 182 -9.32 10.39 10.98
CA ASN A 182 -8.37 10.70 9.92
C ASN A 182 -8.95 10.38 8.55
N PHE A 183 -8.69 11.25 7.60
CA PHE A 183 -8.86 11.01 6.16
C PHE A 183 -7.55 11.32 5.44
N ASP A 184 -7.18 10.44 4.52
CA ASP A 184 -5.88 10.50 3.85
C ASP A 184 -5.97 10.03 2.40
N VAL A 185 -5.27 10.73 1.51
CA VAL A 185 -5.05 10.33 0.12
C VAL A 185 -3.55 10.30 -0.14
N LYS A 186 -3.05 9.15 -0.57
CA LYS A 186 -1.65 8.96 -0.92
C LYS A 186 -1.50 8.57 -2.39
N LYS A 187 -0.48 9.11 -3.03
CA LYS A 187 0.06 8.63 -4.30
C LYS A 187 1.41 8.00 -4.04
N VAL A 188 1.53 6.71 -4.36
CA VAL A 188 2.79 5.97 -4.21
C VAL A 188 3.29 5.59 -5.60
N PHE A 189 4.62 5.70 -5.83
CA PHE A 189 5.24 5.34 -7.08
C PHE A 189 5.92 3.98 -6.94
N ILE A 190 5.36 2.96 -7.60
CA ILE A 190 5.82 1.58 -7.55
C ILE A 190 5.98 1.07 -8.99
N LYS A 191 7.18 0.59 -9.33
CA LYS A 191 7.46 0.03 -10.63
C LYS A 191 8.19 -1.32 -10.50
N THR A 192 7.99 -2.21 -11.48
CA THR A 192 8.75 -3.46 -11.61
C THR A 192 8.90 -3.80 -13.08
N ASP A 193 10.00 -4.45 -13.44
CA ASP A 193 10.22 -4.97 -14.79
C ASP A 193 9.78 -6.44 -14.85
N LEU A 194 8.98 -6.76 -15.86
CA LEU A 194 8.62 -8.12 -16.23
C LEU A 194 9.61 -8.63 -17.27
N ALA A 195 10.29 -9.72 -16.99
CA ALA A 195 11.25 -10.34 -17.87
C ALA A 195 10.93 -11.83 -18.11
N ASN A 196 11.32 -12.35 -19.27
CA ASN A 196 11.22 -13.75 -19.65
C ASN A 196 12.63 -14.29 -19.93
N SER A 197 12.88 -15.54 -19.54
CA SER A 197 14.19 -16.18 -19.69
C SER A 197 14.69 -16.30 -21.14
N THR A 198 13.77 -16.32 -22.11
CA THR A 198 14.08 -16.47 -23.55
C THR A 198 13.93 -15.16 -24.32
N LEU A 199 12.89 -14.39 -23.99
CA LEU A 199 12.52 -13.17 -24.73
C LEU A 199 13.15 -11.89 -24.13
N GLY A 200 13.82 -11.99 -22.96
CA GLY A 200 14.37 -10.86 -22.26
C GLY A 200 13.29 -10.02 -21.57
N LYS A 201 13.52 -8.71 -21.44
CA LYS A 201 12.56 -7.78 -20.84
C LYS A 201 11.31 -7.66 -21.71
N LEU A 202 10.15 -7.94 -21.11
CA LEU A 202 8.85 -7.88 -21.78
C LEU A 202 8.15 -6.55 -21.58
N SER A 203 8.13 -6.00 -20.35
CA SER A 203 7.38 -4.80 -20.03
C SER A 203 7.91 -4.15 -18.75
N THR A 204 7.79 -2.83 -18.65
CA THR A 204 7.86 -2.11 -17.37
C THR A 204 6.44 -1.86 -16.88
N ILE A 205 6.13 -2.34 -15.70
CA ILE A 205 4.83 -2.18 -15.04
C ILE A 205 4.96 -1.06 -14.00
N LYS A 206 4.15 0.00 -14.15
CA LYS A 206 4.02 1.10 -13.18
C LYS A 206 2.69 0.93 -12.47
N ALA A 207 2.74 0.29 -11.33
CA ALA A 207 1.56 0.02 -10.51
C ALA A 207 0.98 1.31 -9.92
N ASP A 208 1.83 2.20 -9.43
CA ASP A 208 1.59 3.59 -9.02
C ASP A 208 0.19 3.82 -8.39
N PRO A 209 -0.17 3.17 -7.26
CA PRO A 209 -1.51 3.26 -6.71
C PRO A 209 -1.84 4.64 -6.18
N ILE A 210 -3.15 4.96 -6.19
CA ILE A 210 -3.76 5.95 -5.32
C ILE A 210 -4.40 5.19 -4.15
N LEU A 211 -4.09 5.61 -2.94
CA LEU A 211 -4.61 5.04 -1.70
C LEU A 211 -5.53 6.07 -1.05
N ILE A 212 -6.77 5.68 -0.76
CA ILE A 212 -7.76 6.53 -0.09
C ILE A 212 -8.10 5.87 1.23
N GLY A 213 -7.72 6.51 2.32
CA GLY A 213 -7.84 5.98 3.66
C GLY A 213 -8.81 6.76 4.55
N ILE A 214 -9.54 6.04 5.38
CA ILE A 214 -10.27 6.60 6.51
C ILE A 214 -9.92 5.79 7.76
N GLY A 215 -9.74 6.45 8.89
CA GLY A 215 -9.35 5.76 10.10
C GLY A 215 -9.52 6.56 11.36
N TYR A 216 -9.00 5.96 12.41
CA TYR A 216 -9.00 6.51 13.75
C TYR A 216 -7.56 6.64 14.25
N GLY A 217 -7.22 7.81 14.78
CA GLY A 217 -5.92 8.14 15.34
C GLY A 217 -6.00 8.38 16.86
N PHE A 218 -4.92 8.02 17.52
CA PHE A 218 -4.74 8.27 18.95
C PHE A 218 -3.34 8.85 19.19
N ARG A 219 -3.28 9.98 19.92
CA ARG A 219 -2.03 10.63 20.34
C ARG A 219 -1.66 10.12 21.74
N LEU A 220 -0.40 9.69 21.87
CA LEU A 220 0.17 9.12 23.11
C LEU A 220 1.00 10.16 23.83
#